data_4d79d084e6549d7d2e6fd02656f9d00f
#
_entry.id   4d79d084e6549d7d2e6fd02656f9d00f
#
_cell.length_a   1.000
_cell.length_b   1.000
_cell.length_c   1.000
_cell.angle_alpha   90.00
_cell.angle_beta   90.00
_cell.angle_gamma   90.00
#
_symmetry.space_group_name_H-M   'P 1'
#
loop_
_entity.id
_entity.type
_entity.pdbx_description
1 polymer ?
#
loop_
_entity_poly.entity_id
_entity_poly.type
_entity_poly.pdbx_seq_one_letter_code
_entity_poly.pdbx_strand_id
1 'polypeptide(L)' 'MEDDKILITWKTRLDDGYIDKRQIECNYERTARFLYDTLAALDKTASIEMECLTND' A
#
# COMPACT_ATOMS: atom_id res chain seq x y z
N MET A 1 -12.67 21.21 -0.37
CA MET A 1 -12.38 19.88 -0.79
C MET A 1 -11.12 19.34 -0.15
N GLU A 2 -11.25 18.24 0.52
CA GLU A 2 -10.09 17.69 1.18
C GLU A 2 -9.44 16.63 0.37
N ASP A 3 -8.12 16.62 0.42
CA ASP A 3 -7.36 15.51 -0.09
C ASP A 3 -7.10 14.56 1.04
N ASP A 4 -7.47 13.32 0.85
CA ASP A 4 -7.11 12.31 1.80
C ASP A 4 -5.65 11.97 1.63
N LYS A 5 -5.02 11.61 2.74
CA LYS A 5 -3.67 11.09 2.68
C LYS A 5 -3.72 9.66 3.18
N ILE A 6 -3.48 8.74 2.28
CA ILE A 6 -3.57 7.33 2.59
C ILE A 6 -2.23 6.70 2.23
N LEU A 7 -1.59 6.11 3.21
CA LEU A 7 -0.29 5.50 3.03
C LEU A 7 -0.45 4.00 2.95
N ILE A 8 0.05 3.42 1.87
CA ILE A 8 0.05 1.98 1.69
C ILE A 8 1.48 1.51 1.79
N THR A 9 1.74 0.62 2.73
CA THR A 9 3.07 0.04 2.92
C THR A 9 2.96 -1.45 2.69
N TRP A 10 3.85 -1.99 1.87
CA TRP A 10 3.82 -3.43 1.62
C TRP A 10 5.23 -3.96 1.53
N LYS A 11 5.34 -5.25 1.79
CA LYS A 11 6.61 -5.96 1.72
C LYS A 11 6.50 -7.04 0.66
N THR A 12 7.47 -7.07 -0.23
CA THR A 12 7.52 -8.04 -1.30
C THR A 12 8.65 -9.02 -1.03
N ARG A 13 8.35 -10.31 -1.18
CA ARG A 13 9.36 -11.35 -1.00
C ARG A 13 10.05 -11.59 -2.33
N LEU A 14 11.35 -11.39 -2.35
CA LEU A 14 12.14 -11.61 -3.55
C LEU A 14 12.62 -13.04 -3.63
N ASP A 15 13.08 -13.43 -4.83
CA ASP A 15 13.48 -14.82 -5.08
C ASP A 15 14.65 -15.26 -4.20
N ASP A 16 15.52 -14.34 -3.84
CA ASP A 16 16.69 -14.66 -3.05
C ASP A 16 16.43 -14.58 -1.56
N GLY A 17 15.17 -14.42 -1.18
CA GLY A 17 14.81 -14.41 0.24
C GLY A 17 14.79 -13.04 0.86
N TYR A 18 15.16 -12.01 0.14
CA TYR A 18 15.08 -10.65 0.65
C TYR A 18 13.64 -10.17 0.71
N ILE A 19 13.40 -9.28 1.67
CA ILE A 19 12.11 -8.62 1.77
C ILE A 19 12.30 -7.17 1.33
N ASP A 20 11.58 -6.77 0.30
CA ASP A 20 11.64 -5.41 -0.23
C ASP A 20 10.44 -4.64 0.29
N LYS A 21 10.70 -3.61 1.09
CA LYS A 21 9.65 -2.81 1.69
C LYS A 21 9.43 -1.56 0.85
N ARG A 22 8.20 -1.30 0.50
CA ARG A 22 7.84 -0.14 -0.31
C ARG A 22 6.62 0.52 0.28
N GLN A 23 6.44 1.78 -0.08
CA GLN A 23 5.27 2.51 0.34
C GLN A 23 4.90 3.54 -0.70
N ILE A 24 3.63 3.89 -0.72
CA ILE A 24 3.12 4.88 -1.65
C ILE A 24 2.04 5.68 -0.94
N GLU A 25 1.96 6.96 -1.25
CA GLU A 25 0.95 7.83 -0.70
C GLU A 25 -0.09 8.13 -1.76
N CYS A 26 -1.34 7.96 -1.41
CA CYS A 26 -2.46 8.21 -2.31
C CYS A 26 -3.31 9.34 -1.75
N ASN A 27 -3.91 10.11 -2.65
CA ASN A 27 -4.78 11.22 -2.25
C ASN A 27 -6.25 10.87 -2.33
N TYR A 28 -6.59 9.73 -2.88
CA TYR A 28 -7.98 9.33 -3.06
C TYR A 28 -8.17 7.92 -2.53
N GLU A 29 -9.24 7.75 -1.78
CA GLU A 29 -9.54 6.44 -1.22
C GLU A 29 -9.74 5.39 -2.29
N ARG A 30 -10.40 5.76 -3.38
CA ARG A 30 -10.64 4.82 -4.47
C ARG A 30 -9.33 4.27 -5.03
N THR A 31 -8.38 5.18 -5.27
CA THR A 31 -7.09 4.79 -5.80
C THR A 31 -6.36 3.90 -4.80
N ALA A 32 -6.41 4.26 -3.53
CA ALA A 32 -5.73 3.49 -2.49
C ALA A 32 -6.29 2.08 -2.40
N ARG A 33 -7.62 1.96 -2.44
CA ARG A 33 -8.23 0.64 -2.37
C ARG A 33 -7.88 -0.22 -3.57
N PHE A 34 -7.86 0.39 -4.75
CA PHE A 34 -7.49 -0.34 -5.95
C PHE A 34 -6.06 -0.87 -5.84
N LEU A 35 -5.14 -0.02 -5.39
CA LEU A 35 -3.75 -0.44 -5.21
C LEU A 35 -3.62 -1.51 -4.13
N TYR A 36 -4.34 -1.33 -3.04
CA TYR A 36 -4.30 -2.31 -1.96
C TYR A 36 -4.76 -3.68 -2.47
N ASP A 37 -5.89 -3.71 -3.16
CA ASP A 37 -6.42 -4.97 -3.66
C ASP A 37 -5.47 -5.61 -4.67
N THR A 38 -4.90 -4.79 -5.56
CA THR A 38 -3.99 -5.30 -6.57
C THR A 38 -2.74 -5.89 -5.94
N LEU A 39 -2.15 -5.15 -4.99
CA LEU A 39 -0.93 -5.62 -4.34
C LEU A 39 -1.20 -6.84 -3.46
N ALA A 40 -2.34 -6.84 -2.78
CA ALA A 40 -2.67 -7.97 -1.92
C ALA A 40 -2.89 -9.25 -2.72
N ALA A 41 -3.25 -9.12 -3.99
CA ALA A 41 -3.48 -10.28 -4.83
C ALA A 41 -2.19 -10.89 -5.37
N LEU A 42 -1.07 -10.19 -5.24
CA LEU A 42 0.21 -10.70 -5.73
C LEU A 42 0.77 -11.75 -4.79
N ASP A 43 1.21 -12.86 -5.35
CA ASP A 43 1.74 -13.96 -4.54
C ASP A 43 2.96 -13.55 -3.75
N LYS A 44 3.75 -12.61 -4.29
CA LYS A 44 5.00 -12.22 -3.66
C LYS A 44 4.81 -11.19 -2.56
N THR A 45 3.61 -10.68 -2.36
CA THR A 45 3.37 -9.73 -1.31
C THR A 45 3.29 -10.45 0.02
N ALA A 46 4.28 -10.22 0.88
CA ALA A 46 4.34 -10.88 2.17
C ALA A 46 3.40 -10.22 3.18
N SER A 47 3.27 -8.91 3.10
CA SER A 47 2.35 -8.19 3.98
C SER A 47 1.99 -6.87 3.33
N ILE A 48 0.85 -6.33 3.72
CA ILE A 48 0.40 -5.06 3.19
C ILE A 48 -0.45 -4.38 4.24
N GLU A 49 -0.26 -3.07 4.37
CA GLU A 49 -1.00 -2.25 5.32
C GLU A 49 -1.45 -0.96 4.65
N MET A 50 -2.59 -0.47 5.08
CA MET A 50 -3.10 0.79 4.58
C MET A 50 -3.48 1.64 5.77
N GLU A 51 -2.95 2.86 5.82
CA GLU A 51 -3.18 3.76 6.92
C GLU A 51 -3.69 5.09 6.42
N CYS A 52 -4.71 5.59 7.05
CA CYS A 52 -5.28 6.89 6.68
C CYS A 52 -4.63 7.96 7.55
N LEU A 53 -3.96 8.91 6.89
CA LEU A 53 -3.20 9.95 7.57
C LEU A 53 -3.91 11.30 7.54
N THR A 54 -5.19 11.30 7.23
CA THR A 54 -5.92 12.54 7.07
C THR A 54 -6.02 13.27 8.41
N ASN A 55 -5.79 14.57 8.35
CA ASN A 55 -5.96 15.44 9.51
C ASN A 55 -7.23 16.23 9.37
N ASP A 56 -7.88 16.43 10.47
CA ASP A 56 -9.05 17.29 10.49
C ASP A 56 -8.67 18.73 10.76
#